data_e48dd26b43c16f726333492df2fe5f38
#
_entry.id   e48dd26b43c16f726333492df2fe5f38
#
_cell.length_a   1.000
_cell.length_b   1.000
_cell.length_c   1.000
_cell.angle_alpha   90.00
_cell.angle_beta   90.00
_cell.angle_gamma   90.00
#
_symmetry.space_group_name_H-M   'P 1'
#
loop_
_entity.id
_entity.type
_entity.pdbx_description
1 polymer ?
#
loop_
_entity_poly.entity_id
_entity_poly.type
_entity_poly.pdbx_seq_one_letter_code
_entity_poly.pdbx_strand_id
1 'polypeptide(L)'
;MDNQTANTKRIAKNTMMLYVRMLFGMLVSLYTSRVVLSTLGVEDFGIQGAVGGFVAMFSLISGSLSSSVSRFLTFELGKGDKESLKQVFSTSLLIHIGLAIIVFLCIETFGVWFLNNRMDNIPVDRLYAANCLLQFSVVSFMLGLISVPYNASLISHEKMDVFAMVGIVDIVMRLFIVLSLKLLPADVDKLIIYALMGMCWSLTMQAFYLYYCSRHFEECKAKPVLYKAKLKSMTGFATWNFIGCTAGLLKTSGVDLLLFQFFGPVLTAAKSISGTVNGAITAFAGNFMTALVPQITKSYAAGDLKYTLSLVERGSRFSFYVMMFFAIPMMFETEFVLKIWLKEYPQFSVIFVRLILALSLLEILSNTLINLQNATGKIRNYQLAVGTTLLMNFPLSYVALELGYPPESTIIVALFVGVCCLLLRLSFLRKSVGLSMSGYLRNVCLNVLVVTILAVIPTYIIYKLIPDMGWFQFIAVGTTSVVSSILSILYAGCTSNERQFFIAKACALKDRIV
;
A
#
# COMPACT_ATOMS: atom_id res chain seq x y z
N MET A 1 26.52 -0.61 19.51
CA MET A 1 26.12 -1.87 18.84
C MET A 1 24.78 -2.40 19.32
N ASP A 2 24.44 -2.36 20.59
CA ASP A 2 23.18 -2.89 21.14
C ASP A 2 21.90 -2.23 20.59
N ASN A 3 21.92 -0.91 20.41
CA ASN A 3 20.72 -0.17 19.96
C ASN A 3 20.34 -0.50 18.50
N GLN A 4 21.30 -0.71 17.62
CA GLN A 4 21.04 -1.09 16.21
C GLN A 4 20.49 -2.52 16.11
N THR A 5 21.01 -3.43 16.90
CA THR A 5 20.55 -4.82 16.96
C THR A 5 19.13 -4.89 17.53
N ALA A 6 18.81 -4.10 18.56
CA ALA A 6 17.48 -3.99 19.13
C ALA A 6 16.46 -3.44 18.10
N ASN A 7 16.83 -2.41 17.36
CA ASN A 7 15.99 -1.84 16.29
C ASN A 7 15.73 -2.84 15.15
N THR A 8 16.74 -3.59 14.73
CA THR A 8 16.59 -4.62 13.70
C THR A 8 15.64 -5.75 14.15
N LYS A 9 15.76 -6.21 15.41
CA LYS A 9 14.84 -7.20 15.98
C LYS A 9 13.40 -6.68 16.03
N ARG A 10 13.22 -5.39 16.38
CA ARG A 10 11.91 -4.74 16.44
C ARG A 10 11.25 -4.63 15.06
N ILE A 11 12.01 -4.19 14.05
CA ILE A 11 11.52 -4.15 12.66
C ILE A 11 11.09 -5.55 12.22
N ALA A 12 11.92 -6.58 12.44
CA ALA A 12 11.60 -7.95 12.03
C ALA A 12 10.33 -8.49 12.71
N LYS A 13 10.17 -8.24 14.03
CA LYS A 13 8.96 -8.62 14.79
C LYS A 13 7.72 -7.91 14.23
N ASN A 14 7.82 -6.60 14.03
CA ASN A 14 6.72 -5.78 13.53
C ASN A 14 6.29 -6.23 12.12
N THR A 15 7.25 -6.48 11.23
CA THR A 15 6.99 -6.97 9.88
C THR A 15 6.28 -8.32 9.91
N MET A 16 6.73 -9.26 10.76
CA MET A 16 6.09 -10.57 10.88
C MET A 16 4.61 -10.48 11.31
N MET A 17 4.31 -9.61 12.27
CA MET A 17 2.94 -9.37 12.71
C MET A 17 2.05 -8.79 11.60
N LEU A 18 2.58 -7.86 10.82
CA LEU A 18 1.88 -7.29 9.68
C LEU A 18 1.64 -8.32 8.58
N TYR A 19 2.57 -9.26 8.35
CA TYR A 19 2.37 -10.36 7.40
C TYR A 19 1.28 -11.33 7.84
N VAL A 20 1.26 -11.72 9.12
CA VAL A 20 0.19 -12.58 9.66
C VAL A 20 -1.19 -11.93 9.45
N ARG A 21 -1.31 -10.63 9.81
CA ARG A 21 -2.52 -9.86 9.56
C ARG A 21 -2.91 -9.85 8.08
N MET A 22 -1.95 -9.62 7.18
CA MET A 22 -2.19 -9.52 5.74
C MET A 22 -2.69 -10.84 5.16
N LEU A 23 -1.99 -11.95 5.44
CA LEU A 23 -2.37 -13.28 4.94
C LEU A 23 -3.75 -13.69 5.45
N PHE A 24 -4.00 -13.49 6.75
CA PHE A 24 -5.31 -13.73 7.35
C PHE A 24 -6.38 -12.87 6.66
N GLY A 25 -6.10 -11.58 6.45
CA GLY A 25 -7.00 -10.65 5.78
C GLY A 25 -7.33 -11.05 4.34
N MET A 26 -6.35 -11.51 3.57
CA MET A 26 -6.57 -11.99 2.21
C MET A 26 -7.53 -13.19 2.18
N LEU A 27 -7.27 -14.20 3.01
CA LEU A 27 -8.11 -15.41 3.07
C LEU A 27 -9.55 -15.08 3.47
N VAL A 28 -9.72 -14.30 4.54
CA VAL A 28 -11.04 -13.91 5.03
C VAL A 28 -11.77 -13.00 4.05
N SER A 29 -11.07 -12.06 3.39
CA SER A 29 -11.66 -11.16 2.41
C SER A 29 -12.25 -11.89 1.20
N LEU A 30 -11.54 -12.91 0.67
CA LEU A 30 -12.03 -13.75 -0.42
C LEU A 30 -13.32 -14.49 -0.02
N TYR A 31 -13.34 -15.05 1.18
CA TYR A 31 -14.52 -15.73 1.70
C TYR A 31 -15.67 -14.75 1.94
N THR A 32 -15.38 -13.59 2.55
CA THR A 32 -16.38 -12.55 2.86
C THR A 32 -17.07 -12.05 1.59
N SER A 33 -16.32 -11.75 0.53
CA SER A 33 -16.89 -11.27 -0.75
C SER A 33 -17.88 -12.27 -1.33
N ARG A 34 -17.57 -13.56 -1.27
CA ARG A 34 -18.49 -14.63 -1.72
C ARG A 34 -19.76 -14.68 -0.87
N VAL A 35 -19.61 -14.53 0.44
CA VAL A 35 -20.77 -14.57 1.37
C VAL A 35 -21.64 -13.33 1.19
N VAL A 36 -21.06 -12.14 1.01
CA VAL A 36 -21.80 -10.89 0.72
C VAL A 36 -22.63 -11.06 -0.55
N LEU A 37 -22.01 -11.49 -1.66
CA LEU A 37 -22.71 -11.71 -2.93
C LEU A 37 -23.86 -12.71 -2.79
N SER A 38 -23.64 -13.83 -2.09
CA SER A 38 -24.69 -14.86 -1.90
C SER A 38 -25.81 -14.42 -0.97
N THR A 39 -25.59 -13.43 -0.10
CA THR A 39 -26.55 -13.00 0.93
C THR A 39 -27.36 -11.78 0.49
N LEU A 40 -26.72 -10.82 -0.17
CA LEU A 40 -27.36 -9.62 -0.68
C LEU A 40 -27.95 -9.82 -2.08
N GLY A 41 -27.41 -10.76 -2.87
CA GLY A 41 -27.72 -10.91 -4.29
C GLY A 41 -26.87 -9.97 -5.18
N VAL A 42 -26.99 -10.19 -6.49
CA VAL A 42 -26.16 -9.45 -7.48
C VAL A 42 -26.49 -7.96 -7.52
N GLU A 43 -27.76 -7.61 -7.40
CA GLU A 43 -28.26 -6.25 -7.48
C GLU A 43 -27.78 -5.39 -6.32
N ASP A 44 -28.06 -5.81 -5.08
CA ASP A 44 -27.63 -5.09 -3.86
C ASP A 44 -26.11 -5.06 -3.70
N PHE A 45 -25.42 -6.11 -4.14
CA PHE A 45 -23.96 -6.13 -4.19
C PHE A 45 -23.43 -5.09 -5.20
N GLY A 46 -24.11 -4.93 -6.33
CA GLY A 46 -23.80 -3.88 -7.31
C GLY A 46 -24.01 -2.46 -6.75
N ILE A 47 -25.14 -2.22 -6.07
CA ILE A 47 -25.44 -0.94 -5.40
C ILE A 47 -24.38 -0.64 -4.33
N GLN A 48 -24.02 -1.62 -3.50
CA GLN A 48 -22.97 -1.50 -2.49
C GLN A 48 -21.61 -1.14 -3.11
N GLY A 49 -21.26 -1.78 -4.24
CA GLY A 49 -20.03 -1.49 -4.97
C GLY A 49 -19.99 -0.06 -5.53
N ALA A 50 -21.09 0.40 -6.12
CA ALA A 50 -21.20 1.73 -6.71
C ALA A 50 -21.15 2.85 -5.65
N VAL A 51 -21.97 2.74 -4.60
CA VAL A 51 -22.01 3.71 -3.49
C VAL A 51 -20.69 3.71 -2.71
N GLY A 52 -20.16 2.52 -2.39
CA GLY A 52 -18.87 2.38 -1.71
C GLY A 52 -17.72 2.94 -2.54
N GLY A 53 -17.71 2.72 -3.85
CA GLY A 53 -16.74 3.27 -4.80
C GLY A 53 -16.76 4.80 -4.82
N PHE A 54 -17.96 5.41 -4.83
CA PHE A 54 -18.11 6.86 -4.76
C PHE A 54 -17.50 7.45 -3.48
N VAL A 55 -17.81 6.87 -2.32
CA VAL A 55 -17.23 7.31 -1.03
C VAL A 55 -15.71 7.08 -1.00
N ALA A 56 -15.23 5.97 -1.58
CA ALA A 56 -13.80 5.65 -1.62
C ALA A 56 -12.96 6.66 -2.43
N MET A 57 -13.55 7.43 -3.36
CA MET A 57 -12.81 8.48 -4.09
C MET A 57 -12.20 9.53 -3.15
N PHE A 58 -12.83 9.80 -2.02
CA PHE A 58 -12.31 10.74 -1.01
C PHE A 58 -11.12 10.18 -0.21
N SER A 59 -10.83 8.88 -0.32
CA SER A 59 -9.69 8.24 0.36
C SER A 59 -8.32 8.77 -0.10
N LEU A 60 -8.22 9.35 -1.29
CA LEU A 60 -7.01 9.99 -1.81
C LEU A 60 -6.56 11.17 -0.95
N ILE A 61 -7.52 12.00 -0.54
CA ILE A 61 -7.27 13.15 0.33
C ILE A 61 -6.84 12.64 1.71
N SER A 62 -7.55 11.64 2.23
CA SER A 62 -7.23 10.98 3.51
C SER A 62 -5.81 10.40 3.53
N GLY A 63 -5.39 9.69 2.48
CA GLY A 63 -4.07 9.07 2.37
C GLY A 63 -2.92 10.10 2.42
N SER A 64 -3.07 11.23 1.73
CA SER A 64 -2.08 12.30 1.73
C SER A 64 -1.94 12.96 3.12
N LEU A 65 -3.07 13.22 3.78
CA LEU A 65 -3.09 13.78 5.14
C LEU A 65 -2.55 12.77 6.17
N SER A 66 -2.91 11.50 6.06
CA SER A 66 -2.39 10.42 6.93
C SER A 66 -0.87 10.33 6.87
N SER A 67 -0.29 10.38 5.67
CA SER A 67 1.17 10.43 5.47
C SER A 67 1.80 11.66 6.15
N SER A 68 1.16 12.83 6.03
CA SER A 68 1.59 14.06 6.70
C SER A 68 1.61 13.89 8.23
N VAL A 69 0.49 13.44 8.81
CA VAL A 69 0.36 13.26 10.26
C VAL A 69 1.38 12.27 10.80
N SER A 70 1.50 11.10 10.17
CA SER A 70 2.46 10.06 10.56
C SER A 70 3.90 10.59 10.53
N ARG A 71 4.27 11.35 9.49
CA ARG A 71 5.58 11.98 9.39
C ARG A 71 5.84 12.96 10.52
N PHE A 72 4.88 13.88 10.79
CA PHE A 72 5.10 14.91 11.83
C PHE A 72 5.14 14.31 13.22
N LEU A 73 4.25 13.38 13.57
CA LEU A 73 4.28 12.68 14.88
C LEU A 73 5.58 11.90 15.06
N THR A 74 5.98 11.12 14.07
CA THR A 74 7.21 10.32 14.13
C THR A 74 8.46 11.20 14.25
N PHE A 75 8.46 12.35 13.57
CA PHE A 75 9.56 13.31 13.60
C PHE A 75 9.72 13.96 14.98
N GLU A 76 8.63 14.43 15.60
CA GLU A 76 8.67 15.03 16.93
C GLU A 76 9.02 13.99 18.01
N LEU A 77 8.55 12.74 17.85
CA LEU A 77 8.99 11.63 18.71
C LEU A 77 10.49 11.35 18.59
N GLY A 78 11.05 11.42 17.36
CA GLY A 78 12.48 11.26 17.13
C GLY A 78 13.33 12.38 17.73
N LYS A 79 12.78 13.59 17.84
CA LYS A 79 13.40 14.73 18.55
C LYS A 79 13.26 14.67 20.07
N GLY A 80 12.29 13.92 20.58
CA GLY A 80 11.97 13.89 22.01
C GLY A 80 11.18 15.11 22.51
N ASP A 81 10.63 15.96 21.62
CA ASP A 81 9.87 17.16 21.98
C ASP A 81 8.39 16.80 22.23
N LYS A 82 8.09 16.55 23.51
CA LYS A 82 6.73 16.15 23.94
C LYS A 82 5.69 17.25 23.75
N GLU A 83 6.05 18.51 23.90
CA GLU A 83 5.10 19.61 23.77
C GLU A 83 4.75 19.82 22.30
N SER A 84 5.73 19.83 21.41
CA SER A 84 5.54 19.88 19.97
C SER A 84 4.71 18.67 19.47
N LEU A 85 4.92 17.47 20.04
CA LEU A 85 4.15 16.27 19.73
C LEU A 85 2.66 16.45 20.05
N LYS A 86 2.32 16.98 21.24
CA LYS A 86 0.93 17.31 21.63
C LYS A 86 0.29 18.32 20.69
N GLN A 87 1.04 19.37 20.30
CA GLN A 87 0.56 20.38 19.35
C GLN A 87 0.27 19.78 17.97
N VAL A 88 1.16 18.89 17.48
CA VAL A 88 0.96 18.18 16.20
C VAL A 88 -0.27 17.29 16.26
N PHE A 89 -0.44 16.48 17.30
CA PHE A 89 -1.61 15.61 17.45
C PHE A 89 -2.92 16.41 17.50
N SER A 90 -2.97 17.42 18.36
CA SER A 90 -4.13 18.29 18.54
C SER A 90 -4.54 19.00 17.25
N THR A 91 -3.56 19.58 16.53
CA THR A 91 -3.79 20.22 15.23
C THR A 91 -4.24 19.21 14.17
N SER A 92 -3.64 17.99 14.15
CA SER A 92 -4.03 16.92 13.24
C SER A 92 -5.49 16.52 13.42
N LEU A 93 -5.92 16.34 14.68
CA LEU A 93 -7.28 15.95 15.01
C LEU A 93 -8.29 16.98 14.48
N LEU A 94 -8.03 18.28 14.69
CA LEU A 94 -8.89 19.34 14.18
C LEU A 94 -8.92 19.44 12.65
N ILE A 95 -7.78 19.21 11.98
CA ILE A 95 -7.74 19.13 10.51
C ILE A 95 -8.63 17.99 10.01
N HIS A 96 -8.58 16.81 10.63
CA HIS A 96 -9.37 15.66 10.20
C HIS A 96 -10.85 15.80 10.54
N ILE A 97 -11.20 16.44 11.66
CA ILE A 97 -12.60 16.79 11.97
C ILE A 97 -13.13 17.79 10.93
N GLY A 98 -12.38 18.85 10.62
CA GLY A 98 -12.76 19.82 9.59
C GLY A 98 -12.92 19.18 8.21
N LEU A 99 -12.00 18.28 7.83
CA LEU A 99 -12.10 17.53 6.58
C LEU A 99 -13.31 16.59 6.56
N ALA A 100 -13.60 15.91 7.68
CA ALA A 100 -14.77 15.04 7.79
C ALA A 100 -16.06 15.82 7.57
N ILE A 101 -16.17 17.04 8.13
CA ILE A 101 -17.32 17.93 7.91
C ILE A 101 -17.40 18.38 6.45
N ILE A 102 -16.28 18.75 5.82
CA ILE A 102 -16.26 19.16 4.41
C ILE A 102 -16.71 18.00 3.51
N VAL A 103 -16.18 16.80 3.71
CA VAL A 103 -16.55 15.61 2.93
C VAL A 103 -18.04 15.27 3.14
N PHE A 104 -18.52 15.36 4.38
CA PHE A 104 -19.93 15.17 4.68
C PHE A 104 -20.81 16.15 3.87
N LEU A 105 -20.52 17.45 3.93
CA LEU A 105 -21.28 18.45 3.19
C LEU A 105 -21.20 18.22 1.66
N CYS A 106 -20.04 17.85 1.13
CA CYS A 106 -19.90 17.51 -0.29
C CYS A 106 -20.75 16.31 -0.70
N ILE A 107 -20.80 15.27 0.14
CA ILE A 107 -21.57 14.06 -0.19
C ILE A 107 -23.08 14.33 0.02
N GLU A 108 -23.48 15.08 1.04
CA GLU A 108 -24.88 15.46 1.24
C GLU A 108 -25.43 16.35 0.12
N THR A 109 -24.60 17.22 -0.44
CA THR A 109 -25.04 18.10 -1.53
C THR A 109 -24.91 17.41 -2.88
N PHE A 110 -23.69 17.10 -3.29
CA PHE A 110 -23.40 16.54 -4.61
C PHE A 110 -23.66 15.04 -4.67
N GLY A 111 -23.30 14.27 -3.63
CA GLY A 111 -23.44 12.81 -3.63
C GLY A 111 -24.89 12.36 -3.65
N VAL A 112 -25.73 12.95 -2.81
CA VAL A 112 -27.17 12.65 -2.77
C VAL A 112 -27.83 13.07 -4.09
N TRP A 113 -27.48 14.25 -4.62
CA TRP A 113 -27.97 14.68 -5.93
C TRP A 113 -27.55 13.72 -7.03
N PHE A 114 -26.28 13.31 -7.07
CA PHE A 114 -25.73 12.40 -8.07
C PHE A 114 -26.39 11.01 -8.01
N LEU A 115 -26.56 10.46 -6.81
CA LEU A 115 -27.22 9.18 -6.59
C LEU A 115 -28.66 9.18 -7.13
N ASN A 116 -29.42 10.25 -6.84
CA ASN A 116 -30.84 10.32 -7.16
C ASN A 116 -31.15 10.77 -8.60
N ASN A 117 -30.20 11.43 -9.31
CA ASN A 117 -30.47 12.04 -10.61
C ASN A 117 -29.55 11.55 -11.75
N ARG A 118 -28.48 10.79 -11.46
CA ARG A 118 -27.49 10.37 -12.45
C ARG A 118 -27.17 8.88 -12.43
N MET A 119 -27.59 8.17 -11.40
CA MET A 119 -27.42 6.72 -11.32
C MET A 119 -28.71 6.00 -11.77
N ASP A 120 -29.06 6.18 -13.04
CA ASP A 120 -30.31 5.64 -13.65
C ASP A 120 -30.40 4.10 -13.62
N ASN A 121 -29.29 3.42 -13.31
CA ASN A 121 -29.22 1.96 -13.22
C ASN A 121 -29.66 1.40 -11.85
N ILE A 122 -29.99 2.25 -10.88
CA ILE A 122 -30.53 1.79 -9.60
C ILE A 122 -32.05 1.67 -9.73
N PRO A 123 -32.65 0.49 -9.48
CA PRO A 123 -34.10 0.33 -9.50
C PRO A 123 -34.79 1.25 -8.49
N VAL A 124 -35.95 1.76 -8.86
CA VAL A 124 -36.69 2.77 -8.07
C VAL A 124 -37.06 2.24 -6.68
N ASP A 125 -37.39 0.96 -6.59
CA ASP A 125 -37.70 0.28 -5.31
C ASP A 125 -36.46 0.12 -4.40
N ARG A 126 -35.24 0.14 -4.97
CA ARG A 126 -33.98 0.05 -4.21
C ARG A 126 -33.35 1.43 -3.88
N LEU A 127 -33.91 2.52 -4.41
CA LEU A 127 -33.36 3.87 -4.25
C LEU A 127 -33.31 4.31 -2.78
N TYR A 128 -34.32 3.96 -1.99
CA TYR A 128 -34.33 4.22 -0.54
C TYR A 128 -33.19 3.49 0.19
N ALA A 129 -33.01 2.22 -0.09
CA ALA A 129 -31.93 1.42 0.49
C ALA A 129 -30.54 1.95 0.07
N ALA A 130 -30.38 2.39 -1.19
CA ALA A 130 -29.15 3.01 -1.69
C ALA A 130 -28.84 4.34 -0.98
N ASN A 131 -29.84 5.19 -0.71
CA ASN A 131 -29.67 6.41 0.08
C ASN A 131 -29.28 6.10 1.54
N CYS A 132 -29.92 5.14 2.20
CA CYS A 132 -29.54 4.70 3.55
C CYS A 132 -28.09 4.18 3.56
N LEU A 133 -27.71 3.36 2.57
CA LEU A 133 -26.33 2.87 2.43
C LEU A 133 -25.34 4.03 2.27
N LEU A 134 -25.65 5.05 1.46
CA LEU A 134 -24.81 6.23 1.29
C LEU A 134 -24.62 6.93 2.64
N GLN A 135 -25.70 7.21 3.38
CA GLN A 135 -25.64 7.91 4.68
C GLN A 135 -24.78 7.18 5.70
N PHE A 136 -25.01 5.86 5.88
CA PHE A 136 -24.22 5.07 6.81
C PHE A 136 -22.76 4.92 6.38
N SER A 137 -22.49 4.86 5.05
CA SER A 137 -21.14 4.82 4.51
C SER A 137 -20.39 6.13 4.73
N VAL A 138 -21.05 7.28 4.58
CA VAL A 138 -20.46 8.61 4.82
C VAL A 138 -20.09 8.76 6.29
N VAL A 139 -20.98 8.41 7.22
CA VAL A 139 -20.69 8.45 8.65
C VAL A 139 -19.52 7.53 9.00
N SER A 140 -19.50 6.31 8.46
CA SER A 140 -18.38 5.38 8.64
C SER A 140 -17.06 5.96 8.12
N PHE A 141 -17.09 6.62 6.97
CA PHE A 141 -15.91 7.28 6.38
C PHE A 141 -15.43 8.46 7.24
N MET A 142 -16.33 9.30 7.75
CA MET A 142 -16.00 10.39 8.68
C MET A 142 -15.31 9.86 9.94
N LEU A 143 -15.83 8.80 10.54
CA LEU A 143 -15.21 8.14 11.70
C LEU A 143 -13.81 7.61 11.35
N GLY A 144 -13.66 7.03 10.16
CA GLY A 144 -12.36 6.60 9.62
C GLY A 144 -11.37 7.77 9.51
N LEU A 145 -11.79 8.94 9.02
CA LEU A 145 -10.97 10.15 8.96
C LEU A 145 -10.53 10.62 10.36
N ILE A 146 -11.43 10.64 11.32
CA ILE A 146 -11.13 11.04 12.71
C ILE A 146 -10.19 10.02 13.38
N SER A 147 -10.20 8.76 12.94
CA SER A 147 -9.28 7.73 13.43
C SER A 147 -7.83 7.90 12.93
N VAL A 148 -7.59 8.65 11.85
CA VAL A 148 -6.26 8.77 11.23
C VAL A 148 -5.17 9.25 12.21
N PRO A 149 -5.34 10.30 13.01
CA PRO A 149 -4.32 10.74 13.97
C PRO A 149 -3.98 9.69 15.02
N TYR A 150 -4.97 8.92 15.48
CA TYR A 150 -4.77 7.83 16.45
C TYR A 150 -4.00 6.67 15.84
N ASN A 151 -4.34 6.26 14.61
CA ASN A 151 -3.59 5.26 13.86
C ASN A 151 -2.14 5.70 13.61
N ALA A 152 -1.95 6.97 13.25
CA ALA A 152 -0.63 7.55 13.05
C ALA A 152 0.20 7.54 14.35
N SER A 153 -0.41 7.77 15.52
CA SER A 153 0.25 7.65 16.82
C SER A 153 0.68 6.21 17.10
N LEU A 154 -0.18 5.20 16.86
CA LEU A 154 0.18 3.78 17.00
C LEU A 154 1.40 3.41 16.16
N ILE A 155 1.39 3.81 14.89
CA ILE A 155 2.50 3.56 13.96
C ILE A 155 3.76 4.29 14.39
N SER A 156 3.65 5.55 14.80
CA SER A 156 4.78 6.39 15.23
C SER A 156 5.44 5.87 16.51
N HIS A 157 4.66 5.32 17.44
CA HIS A 157 5.15 4.62 18.61
C HIS A 157 5.56 3.17 18.36
N GLU A 158 5.43 2.71 17.09
CA GLU A 158 5.81 1.35 16.66
C GLU A 158 5.06 0.23 17.39
N LYS A 159 3.82 0.50 17.83
CA LYS A 159 2.92 -0.50 18.44
C LYS A 159 2.23 -1.34 17.36
N MET A 160 3.08 -2.04 16.56
CA MET A 160 2.59 -2.82 15.42
C MET A 160 1.81 -4.08 15.84
N ASP A 161 2.04 -4.56 17.05
CA ASP A 161 1.26 -5.64 17.68
C ASP A 161 -0.21 -5.24 17.84
N VAL A 162 -0.46 -4.08 18.43
CA VAL A 162 -1.81 -3.53 18.60
C VAL A 162 -2.43 -3.22 17.23
N PHE A 163 -1.69 -2.56 16.35
CA PHE A 163 -2.14 -2.24 15.00
C PHE A 163 -2.54 -3.49 14.19
N ALA A 164 -1.74 -4.57 14.28
CA ALA A 164 -2.04 -5.83 13.62
C ALA A 164 -3.27 -6.52 14.23
N MET A 165 -3.35 -6.57 15.57
CA MET A 165 -4.47 -7.20 16.29
C MET A 165 -5.79 -6.48 15.99
N VAL A 166 -5.81 -5.14 16.04
CA VAL A 166 -6.98 -4.34 15.68
C VAL A 166 -7.42 -4.61 14.24
N GLY A 167 -6.45 -4.71 13.32
CA GLY A 167 -6.75 -5.06 11.93
C GLY A 167 -7.34 -6.46 11.76
N ILE A 168 -6.89 -7.46 12.53
CA ILE A 168 -7.47 -8.80 12.52
C ILE A 168 -8.89 -8.78 13.08
N VAL A 169 -9.13 -8.08 14.19
CA VAL A 169 -10.46 -7.91 14.79
C VAL A 169 -11.41 -7.22 13.79
N ASP A 170 -10.96 -6.19 13.08
CA ASP A 170 -11.75 -5.53 12.04
C ASP A 170 -12.18 -6.49 10.93
N ILE A 171 -11.26 -7.33 10.45
CA ILE A 171 -11.54 -8.34 9.41
C ILE A 171 -12.54 -9.38 9.90
N VAL A 172 -12.36 -9.92 11.12
CA VAL A 172 -13.27 -10.91 11.72
C VAL A 172 -14.66 -10.33 11.93
N MET A 173 -14.76 -9.09 12.40
CA MET A 173 -16.05 -8.44 12.62
C MET A 173 -16.78 -8.13 11.32
N ARG A 174 -16.09 -7.75 10.26
CA ARG A 174 -16.70 -7.61 8.91
C ARG A 174 -17.28 -8.95 8.43
N LEU A 175 -16.55 -10.03 8.61
CA LEU A 175 -17.05 -11.38 8.31
C LEU A 175 -18.28 -11.72 9.17
N PHE A 176 -18.22 -11.44 10.48
CA PHE A 176 -19.33 -11.69 11.41
C PHE A 176 -20.59 -10.90 11.02
N ILE A 177 -20.46 -9.61 10.65
CA ILE A 177 -21.57 -8.80 10.14
C ILE A 177 -22.23 -9.49 8.95
N VAL A 178 -21.45 -9.93 7.98
CA VAL A 178 -22.00 -10.57 6.77
C VAL A 178 -22.65 -11.93 7.08
N LEU A 179 -22.07 -12.71 7.98
CA LEU A 179 -22.67 -13.99 8.41
C LEU A 179 -23.98 -13.78 9.18
N SER A 180 -24.07 -12.75 10.02
CA SER A 180 -25.28 -12.42 10.77
C SER A 180 -26.46 -12.04 9.87
N LEU A 181 -26.20 -11.46 8.68
CA LEU A 181 -27.25 -11.16 7.70
C LEU A 181 -27.99 -12.42 7.20
N LYS A 182 -27.34 -13.60 7.23
CA LYS A 182 -27.98 -14.86 6.84
C LYS A 182 -29.04 -15.33 7.85
N LEU A 183 -28.93 -14.87 9.09
CA LEU A 183 -29.86 -15.21 10.18
C LEU A 183 -31.08 -14.29 10.21
N LEU A 184 -31.08 -13.21 9.42
CA LEU A 184 -32.20 -12.27 9.40
C LEU A 184 -33.36 -12.82 8.59
N PRO A 185 -34.62 -12.55 9.02
CA PRO A 185 -35.83 -12.86 8.28
C PRO A 185 -35.82 -12.23 6.86
N ALA A 186 -36.62 -12.81 5.96
CA ALA A 186 -36.65 -12.38 4.56
C ALA A 186 -37.35 -11.01 4.34
N ASP A 187 -38.16 -10.58 5.29
CA ASP A 187 -38.90 -9.32 5.30
C ASP A 187 -38.03 -8.09 5.66
N VAL A 188 -36.81 -8.32 6.14
CA VAL A 188 -35.87 -7.25 6.52
C VAL A 188 -34.93 -6.93 5.35
N ASP A 189 -34.80 -5.63 5.05
CA ASP A 189 -33.85 -5.17 4.05
C ASP A 189 -32.40 -5.37 4.49
N LYS A 190 -31.77 -6.40 3.92
CA LYS A 190 -30.41 -6.81 4.29
C LYS A 190 -29.36 -5.78 3.94
N LEU A 191 -29.56 -4.97 2.88
CA LEU A 191 -28.60 -3.93 2.46
C LEU A 191 -28.56 -2.80 3.50
N ILE A 192 -29.71 -2.36 4.01
CA ILE A 192 -29.79 -1.34 5.04
C ILE A 192 -29.15 -1.82 6.35
N ILE A 193 -29.48 -3.06 6.78
CA ILE A 193 -28.89 -3.62 8.01
C ILE A 193 -27.38 -3.81 7.87
N TYR A 194 -26.90 -4.25 6.72
CA TYR A 194 -25.45 -4.36 6.44
C TYR A 194 -24.74 -3.04 6.64
N ALA A 195 -25.26 -1.96 6.05
CA ALA A 195 -24.70 -0.63 6.16
C ALA A 195 -24.75 -0.09 7.60
N LEU A 196 -25.88 -0.29 8.30
CA LEU A 196 -26.06 0.11 9.69
C LEU A 196 -25.06 -0.62 10.62
N MET A 197 -24.93 -1.94 10.48
CA MET A 197 -23.98 -2.71 11.28
C MET A 197 -22.53 -2.28 10.99
N GLY A 198 -22.20 -1.97 9.73
CA GLY A 198 -20.91 -1.42 9.33
C GLY A 198 -20.62 -0.07 10.00
N MET A 199 -21.61 0.83 10.08
CA MET A 199 -21.51 2.10 10.78
C MET A 199 -21.33 1.89 12.30
N CYS A 200 -22.13 1.04 12.92
CA CYS A 200 -21.99 0.71 14.35
C CYS A 200 -20.60 0.13 14.68
N TRP A 201 -20.09 -0.71 13.79
CA TRP A 201 -18.73 -1.22 13.91
C TRP A 201 -17.69 -0.11 13.82
N SER A 202 -17.83 0.81 12.87
CA SER A 202 -16.92 1.97 12.73
C SER A 202 -16.94 2.86 13.97
N LEU A 203 -18.10 3.05 14.60
CA LEU A 203 -18.23 3.75 15.89
C LEU A 203 -17.49 3.02 17.02
N THR A 204 -17.65 1.70 17.09
CA THR A 204 -16.95 0.86 18.08
C THR A 204 -15.44 0.96 17.92
N MET A 205 -14.95 0.90 16.68
CA MET A 205 -13.53 1.03 16.37
C MET A 205 -13.00 2.42 16.73
N GLN A 206 -13.75 3.48 16.43
CA GLN A 206 -13.37 4.84 16.82
C GLN A 206 -13.29 4.99 18.35
N ALA A 207 -14.27 4.46 19.09
CA ALA A 207 -14.26 4.46 20.55
C ALA A 207 -13.05 3.69 21.11
N PHE A 208 -12.71 2.55 20.52
CA PHE A 208 -11.52 1.78 20.89
C PHE A 208 -10.24 2.58 20.67
N TYR A 209 -10.04 3.20 19.50
CA TYR A 209 -8.86 4.02 19.22
C TYR A 209 -8.73 5.18 20.20
N LEU A 210 -9.82 5.88 20.45
CA LEU A 210 -9.86 6.99 21.41
C LEU A 210 -9.48 6.51 22.84
N TYR A 211 -10.09 5.42 23.28
CA TYR A 211 -9.82 4.85 24.62
C TYR A 211 -8.38 4.37 24.73
N TYR A 212 -7.91 3.54 23.79
CA TYR A 212 -6.57 2.95 23.85
C TYR A 212 -5.48 4.00 23.76
N CYS A 213 -5.54 4.89 22.76
CA CYS A 213 -4.52 5.90 22.54
C CYS A 213 -4.49 6.94 23.67
N SER A 214 -5.66 7.38 24.16
CA SER A 214 -5.71 8.31 25.29
C SER A 214 -5.14 7.72 26.59
N ARG A 215 -5.19 6.39 26.75
CA ARG A 215 -4.65 5.74 27.94
C ARG A 215 -3.12 5.52 27.87
N HIS A 216 -2.58 5.28 26.67
CA HIS A 216 -1.19 4.88 26.48
C HIS A 216 -0.28 5.99 25.97
N PHE A 217 -0.82 7.04 25.32
CA PHE A 217 -0.04 8.11 24.73
C PHE A 217 -0.45 9.47 25.30
N GLU A 218 0.54 10.21 25.81
CA GLU A 218 0.32 11.51 26.47
C GLU A 218 -0.25 12.56 25.49
N GLU A 219 0.19 12.55 24.23
CA GLU A 219 -0.26 13.48 23.21
C GLU A 219 -1.75 13.32 22.87
N CYS A 220 -2.29 12.10 22.98
CA CYS A 220 -3.69 11.83 22.70
C CYS A 220 -4.66 12.34 23.79
N LYS A 221 -4.11 12.76 24.96
CA LYS A 221 -4.88 13.42 26.05
C LYS A 221 -4.99 14.94 25.86
N ALA A 222 -4.24 15.48 24.89
CA ALA A 222 -4.23 16.92 24.66
C ALA A 222 -5.62 17.42 24.23
N LYS A 223 -6.02 18.58 24.77
CA LYS A 223 -7.25 19.26 24.31
C LYS A 223 -7.08 19.65 22.84
N PRO A 224 -8.14 19.57 22.01
CA PRO A 224 -8.07 19.94 20.61
C PRO A 224 -7.91 21.46 20.48
N VAL A 225 -6.68 21.92 20.28
CA VAL A 225 -6.31 23.33 20.06
C VAL A 225 -5.60 23.45 18.71
N LEU A 226 -5.96 24.46 17.93
CA LEU A 226 -5.39 24.73 16.63
C LEU A 226 -4.14 25.61 16.74
N TYR A 227 -2.99 25.06 16.46
CA TYR A 227 -1.71 25.80 16.41
C TYR A 227 -1.43 26.25 14.97
N LYS A 228 -1.58 27.55 14.67
CA LYS A 228 -1.45 28.13 13.32
C LYS A 228 -0.14 27.75 12.62
N ALA A 229 0.99 27.72 13.35
CA ALA A 229 2.28 27.36 12.80
C ALA A 229 2.33 25.88 12.36
N LYS A 230 1.79 24.97 13.18
CA LYS A 230 1.69 23.54 12.86
C LYS A 230 0.67 23.32 11.73
N LEU A 231 -0.48 24.00 11.76
CA LEU A 231 -1.46 23.95 10.68
C LEU A 231 -0.83 24.31 9.34
N LYS A 232 -0.14 25.44 9.23
CA LYS A 232 0.51 25.89 7.98
C LYS A 232 1.57 24.88 7.48
N SER A 233 2.37 24.33 8.37
CA SER A 233 3.40 23.36 7.97
C SER A 233 2.82 22.01 7.57
N MET A 234 1.80 21.51 8.27
CA MET A 234 1.16 20.22 7.99
C MET A 234 0.31 20.26 6.72
N THR A 235 -0.51 21.30 6.56
CA THR A 235 -1.33 21.47 5.33
C THR A 235 -0.43 21.73 4.11
N GLY A 236 0.63 22.56 4.25
CA GLY A 236 1.59 22.77 3.19
C GLY A 236 2.28 21.48 2.75
N PHE A 237 2.72 20.65 3.69
CA PHE A 237 3.28 19.33 3.37
C PHE A 237 2.24 18.42 2.71
N ALA A 238 1.03 18.34 3.27
CA ALA A 238 -0.05 17.51 2.74
C ALA A 238 -0.42 17.91 1.29
N THR A 239 -0.48 19.23 0.99
CA THR A 239 -0.76 19.73 -0.37
C THR A 239 0.30 19.26 -1.38
N TRP A 240 1.59 19.42 -1.05
CA TRP A 240 2.64 18.94 -1.93
C TRP A 240 2.68 17.42 -2.08
N ASN A 241 2.40 16.69 -1.00
CA ASN A 241 2.28 15.25 -1.05
C ASN A 241 1.08 14.80 -1.89
N PHE A 242 -0.05 15.50 -1.78
CA PHE A 242 -1.24 15.26 -2.61
C PHE A 242 -0.95 15.43 -4.11
N ILE A 243 -0.25 16.50 -4.50
CA ILE A 243 0.17 16.71 -5.89
C ILE A 243 1.01 15.53 -6.40
N GLY A 244 1.97 15.05 -5.59
CA GLY A 244 2.78 13.89 -5.94
C GLY A 244 1.98 12.59 -6.06
N CYS A 245 1.04 12.35 -5.14
CA CYS A 245 0.15 11.18 -5.20
C CYS A 245 -0.76 11.25 -6.42
N THR A 246 -1.32 12.42 -6.73
CA THR A 246 -2.17 12.64 -7.91
C THR A 246 -1.40 12.39 -9.21
N ALA A 247 -0.15 12.85 -9.31
CA ALA A 247 0.71 12.56 -10.46
C ALA A 247 0.95 11.05 -10.62
N GLY A 248 1.14 10.32 -9.51
CA GLY A 248 1.25 8.86 -9.50
C GLY A 248 -0.02 8.16 -10.00
N LEU A 249 -1.19 8.64 -9.60
CA LEU A 249 -2.47 8.09 -10.04
C LEU A 249 -2.74 8.37 -11.52
N LEU A 250 -2.48 9.60 -11.98
CA LEU A 250 -2.64 9.95 -13.40
C LEU A 250 -1.67 9.16 -14.29
N LYS A 251 -0.47 8.83 -13.79
CA LYS A 251 0.45 7.92 -14.47
C LYS A 251 -0.18 6.55 -14.77
N THR A 252 -0.97 5.99 -13.84
CA THR A 252 -1.60 4.67 -13.99
C THR A 252 -2.95 4.77 -14.67
N SER A 253 -3.89 5.50 -14.10
CA SER A 253 -5.26 5.63 -14.61
C SER A 253 -5.36 6.37 -15.95
N GLY A 254 -4.44 7.32 -16.21
CA GLY A 254 -4.35 7.98 -17.52
C GLY A 254 -3.99 6.99 -18.63
N VAL A 255 -3.02 6.10 -18.37
CA VAL A 255 -2.63 5.05 -19.32
C VAL A 255 -3.75 4.00 -19.49
N ASP A 256 -4.55 3.72 -18.45
CA ASP A 256 -5.72 2.83 -18.58
C ASP A 256 -6.75 3.39 -19.57
N LEU A 257 -6.98 4.72 -19.52
CA LEU A 257 -7.85 5.40 -20.49
C LEU A 257 -7.30 5.32 -21.91
N LEU A 258 -5.98 5.51 -22.11
CA LEU A 258 -5.37 5.35 -23.44
C LEU A 258 -5.53 3.93 -23.97
N LEU A 259 -5.25 2.92 -23.15
CA LEU A 259 -5.40 1.52 -23.56
C LEU A 259 -6.86 1.18 -23.90
N PHE A 260 -7.82 1.74 -23.16
CA PHE A 260 -9.24 1.60 -23.48
C PHE A 260 -9.58 2.25 -24.81
N GLN A 261 -9.08 3.46 -25.08
CA GLN A 261 -9.37 4.21 -26.30
C GLN A 261 -8.78 3.55 -27.54
N PHE A 262 -7.54 3.05 -27.47
CA PHE A 262 -6.84 2.48 -28.64
C PHE A 262 -7.17 1.01 -28.88
N PHE A 263 -7.44 0.23 -27.82
CA PHE A 263 -7.56 -1.24 -27.91
C PHE A 263 -8.85 -1.80 -27.31
N GLY A 264 -9.68 -0.94 -26.71
CA GLY A 264 -10.98 -1.34 -26.15
C GLY A 264 -10.91 -2.07 -24.79
N PRO A 265 -12.07 -2.61 -24.35
CA PRO A 265 -12.23 -3.13 -22.98
C PRO A 265 -11.44 -4.40 -22.69
N VAL A 266 -11.20 -5.25 -23.69
CA VAL A 266 -10.52 -6.55 -23.49
C VAL A 266 -9.08 -6.35 -23.00
N LEU A 267 -8.36 -5.38 -23.57
CA LEU A 267 -7.00 -5.09 -23.18
C LEU A 267 -6.92 -4.41 -21.80
N THR A 268 -7.88 -3.53 -21.50
CA THR A 268 -8.00 -2.91 -20.20
C THR A 268 -8.30 -3.97 -19.12
N ALA A 269 -9.12 -4.98 -19.43
CA ALA A 269 -9.33 -6.12 -18.55
C ALA A 269 -8.03 -6.92 -18.30
N ALA A 270 -7.23 -7.17 -19.35
CA ALA A 270 -5.91 -7.83 -19.20
C ALA A 270 -4.98 -7.05 -18.27
N LYS A 271 -4.94 -5.73 -18.40
CA LYS A 271 -4.15 -4.86 -17.51
C LYS A 271 -4.68 -4.86 -16.07
N SER A 272 -5.99 -4.85 -15.88
CA SER A 272 -6.63 -4.93 -14.56
C SER A 272 -6.30 -6.23 -13.82
N ILE A 273 -6.31 -7.38 -14.53
CA ILE A 273 -5.86 -8.68 -14.01
C ILE A 273 -4.40 -8.58 -13.52
N SER A 274 -3.54 -7.98 -14.34
CA SER A 274 -2.13 -7.77 -13.98
C SER A 274 -1.95 -6.88 -12.77
N GLY A 275 -2.79 -5.83 -12.64
CA GLY A 275 -2.85 -4.96 -11.47
C GLY A 275 -3.23 -5.72 -10.20
N THR A 276 -4.18 -6.66 -10.28
CA THR A 276 -4.60 -7.50 -9.15
C THR A 276 -3.45 -8.40 -8.66
N VAL A 277 -2.76 -9.08 -9.58
CA VAL A 277 -1.59 -9.91 -9.26
C VAL A 277 -0.48 -9.07 -8.63
N ASN A 278 -0.17 -7.93 -9.24
CA ASN A 278 0.84 -7.00 -8.73
C ASN A 278 0.49 -6.47 -7.34
N GLY A 279 -0.77 -6.11 -7.11
CA GLY A 279 -1.25 -5.64 -5.81
C GLY A 279 -1.04 -6.67 -4.69
N ALA A 280 -1.32 -7.94 -4.97
CA ALA A 280 -1.09 -9.02 -4.02
C ALA A 280 0.40 -9.16 -3.65
N ILE A 281 1.30 -9.08 -4.63
CA ILE A 281 2.75 -9.23 -4.40
C ILE A 281 3.34 -7.98 -3.73
N THR A 282 2.96 -6.78 -4.18
CA THR A 282 3.47 -5.52 -3.60
C THR A 282 3.01 -5.29 -2.17
N ALA A 283 1.89 -5.88 -1.74
CA ALA A 283 1.41 -5.81 -0.36
C ALA A 283 2.43 -6.37 0.65
N PHE A 284 3.21 -7.38 0.28
CA PHE A 284 4.28 -7.91 1.14
C PHE A 284 5.37 -6.87 1.41
N ALA A 285 5.84 -6.22 0.35
CA ALA A 285 6.85 -5.17 0.49
C ALA A 285 6.28 -3.92 1.20
N GLY A 286 5.00 -3.60 0.98
CA GLY A 286 4.29 -2.52 1.67
C GLY A 286 4.24 -2.71 3.19
N ASN A 287 3.93 -3.91 3.67
CA ASN A 287 3.94 -4.21 5.11
C ASN A 287 5.35 -4.10 5.73
N PHE A 288 6.38 -4.57 5.01
CA PHE A 288 7.76 -4.35 5.44
C PHE A 288 8.10 -2.87 5.56
N MET A 289 7.70 -2.07 4.57
CA MET A 289 7.91 -0.61 4.59
C MET A 289 7.16 0.07 5.74
N THR A 290 5.94 -0.35 6.06
CA THR A 290 5.17 0.19 7.20
C THR A 290 5.92 0.04 8.53
N ALA A 291 6.65 -1.06 8.71
CA ALA A 291 7.48 -1.27 9.89
C ALA A 291 8.80 -0.47 9.87
N LEU A 292 9.34 -0.17 8.68
CA LEU A 292 10.63 0.48 8.50
C LEU A 292 10.54 2.03 8.53
N VAL A 293 9.49 2.60 7.96
CA VAL A 293 9.33 4.06 7.78
C VAL A 293 9.47 4.86 9.08
N PRO A 294 8.86 4.47 10.21
CA PRO A 294 9.01 5.19 11.47
C PRO A 294 10.48 5.24 11.94
N GLN A 295 11.26 4.18 11.71
CA GLN A 295 12.67 4.12 12.08
C GLN A 295 13.52 5.08 11.24
N ILE A 296 13.27 5.17 9.92
CA ILE A 296 13.94 6.13 9.04
C ILE A 296 13.65 7.57 9.50
N THR A 297 12.39 7.87 9.79
CA THR A 297 11.97 9.22 10.20
C THR A 297 12.53 9.59 11.56
N LYS A 298 12.48 8.68 12.55
CA LYS A 298 13.03 8.91 13.91
C LYS A 298 14.54 9.10 13.91
N SER A 299 15.28 8.23 13.20
CA SER A 299 16.74 8.33 13.14
C SER A 299 17.18 9.62 12.44
N TYR A 300 16.45 10.04 11.39
CA TYR A 300 16.68 11.34 10.75
C TYR A 300 16.40 12.50 11.69
N ALA A 301 15.29 12.47 12.43
CA ALA A 301 14.92 13.52 13.38
C ALA A 301 15.89 13.63 14.56
N ALA A 302 16.48 12.51 14.99
CA ALA A 302 17.51 12.44 16.02
C ALA A 302 18.91 12.90 15.53
N GLY A 303 19.06 13.20 14.22
CA GLY A 303 20.32 13.67 13.63
C GLY A 303 21.34 12.57 13.29
N ASP A 304 20.98 11.28 13.48
CA ASP A 304 21.86 10.14 13.12
C ASP A 304 21.77 9.83 11.63
N LEU A 305 22.36 10.71 10.81
CA LEU A 305 22.35 10.57 9.35
C LEU A 305 23.05 9.28 8.88
N LYS A 306 24.14 8.87 9.54
CA LYS A 306 24.87 7.66 9.15
C LYS A 306 24.00 6.40 9.27
N TYR A 307 23.29 6.27 10.37
CA TYR A 307 22.37 5.16 10.60
C TYR A 307 21.15 5.27 9.66
N THR A 308 20.60 6.48 9.48
CA THR A 308 19.46 6.72 8.56
C THR A 308 19.79 6.28 7.14
N LEU A 309 20.94 6.68 6.59
CA LEU A 309 21.36 6.29 5.24
C LEU A 309 21.58 4.77 5.13
N SER A 310 22.16 4.15 6.14
CA SER A 310 22.29 2.69 6.22
C SER A 310 20.93 1.97 6.24
N LEU A 311 19.94 2.51 6.99
CA LEU A 311 18.56 1.99 6.98
C LEU A 311 17.90 2.10 5.60
N VAL A 312 18.12 3.20 4.90
CA VAL A 312 17.58 3.42 3.56
C VAL A 312 18.16 2.42 2.56
N GLU A 313 19.49 2.23 2.52
CA GLU A 313 20.13 1.28 1.63
C GLU A 313 19.69 -0.18 1.93
N ARG A 314 19.71 -0.58 3.18
CA ARG A 314 19.24 -1.91 3.61
C ARG A 314 17.76 -2.11 3.33
N GLY A 315 16.94 -1.11 3.68
CA GLY A 315 15.50 -1.15 3.44
C GLY A 315 15.14 -1.30 1.96
N SER A 316 15.84 -0.59 1.07
CA SER A 316 15.66 -0.75 -0.38
C SER A 316 15.98 -2.17 -0.84
N ARG A 317 17.14 -2.73 -0.43
CA ARG A 317 17.52 -4.10 -0.77
C ARG A 317 16.52 -5.12 -0.27
N PHE A 318 16.15 -5.07 1.02
CA PHE A 318 15.23 -6.05 1.60
C PHE A 318 13.82 -5.93 1.06
N SER A 319 13.31 -4.72 0.79
CA SER A 319 12.02 -4.54 0.10
C SER A 319 12.03 -5.18 -1.29
N PHE A 320 13.12 -5.00 -2.03
CA PHE A 320 13.30 -5.62 -3.33
C PHE A 320 13.34 -7.15 -3.23
N TYR A 321 14.10 -7.70 -2.28
CA TYR A 321 14.21 -9.15 -2.09
C TYR A 321 12.87 -9.78 -1.71
N VAL A 322 12.10 -9.15 -0.83
CA VAL A 322 10.75 -9.62 -0.47
C VAL A 322 9.85 -9.67 -1.69
N MET A 323 9.87 -8.62 -2.51
CA MET A 323 9.07 -8.60 -3.74
C MET A 323 9.57 -9.60 -4.77
N MET A 324 10.88 -9.68 -5.00
CA MET A 324 11.54 -10.60 -5.94
C MET A 324 11.21 -12.06 -5.64
N PHE A 325 11.18 -12.44 -4.37
CA PHE A 325 10.86 -13.79 -3.91
C PHE A 325 9.52 -14.30 -4.44
N PHE A 326 8.51 -13.43 -4.52
CA PHE A 326 7.20 -13.76 -5.09
C PHE A 326 7.11 -13.48 -6.59
N ALA A 327 7.79 -12.44 -7.06
CA ALA A 327 7.73 -12.02 -8.45
C ALA A 327 8.38 -13.01 -9.41
N ILE A 328 9.54 -13.59 -9.07
CA ILE A 328 10.26 -14.52 -9.96
C ILE A 328 9.39 -15.76 -10.29
N PRO A 329 8.90 -16.56 -9.33
CA PRO A 329 8.09 -17.73 -9.66
C PRO A 329 6.80 -17.32 -10.41
N MET A 330 6.20 -16.19 -10.05
CA MET A 330 5.01 -15.69 -10.74
C MET A 330 5.28 -15.30 -12.20
N MET A 331 6.45 -14.71 -12.50
CA MET A 331 6.83 -14.34 -13.88
C MET A 331 7.08 -15.56 -14.78
N PHE A 332 7.62 -16.66 -14.24
CA PHE A 332 7.83 -17.89 -14.99
C PHE A 332 6.52 -18.64 -15.20
N GLU A 333 5.71 -18.80 -14.16
CA GLU A 333 4.50 -19.62 -14.14
C GLU A 333 3.21 -18.78 -14.31
N THR A 334 3.32 -17.59 -14.90
CA THR A 334 2.17 -16.68 -15.10
C THR A 334 1.02 -17.38 -15.81
N GLU A 335 1.28 -18.11 -16.89
CA GLU A 335 0.26 -18.79 -17.70
C GLU A 335 -0.48 -19.84 -16.88
N PHE A 336 0.25 -20.67 -16.16
CA PHE A 336 -0.31 -21.71 -15.31
C PHE A 336 -1.18 -21.13 -14.18
N VAL A 337 -0.67 -20.10 -13.50
CA VAL A 337 -1.40 -19.43 -12.42
C VAL A 337 -2.68 -18.75 -12.93
N LEU A 338 -2.62 -18.03 -14.04
CA LEU A 338 -3.81 -17.40 -14.63
C LEU A 338 -4.84 -18.43 -15.09
N LYS A 339 -4.39 -19.56 -15.66
CA LYS A 339 -5.27 -20.65 -16.08
C LYS A 339 -5.99 -21.32 -14.91
N ILE A 340 -5.30 -21.52 -13.77
CA ILE A 340 -5.94 -22.05 -12.56
C ILE A 340 -6.94 -21.05 -11.97
N TRP A 341 -6.53 -19.77 -11.91
CA TRP A 341 -7.33 -18.73 -11.25
C TRP A 341 -8.57 -18.34 -12.06
N LEU A 342 -8.39 -18.06 -13.37
CA LEU A 342 -9.43 -17.48 -14.23
C LEU A 342 -10.03 -18.47 -15.22
N LYS A 343 -9.40 -19.66 -15.40
CA LYS A 343 -9.68 -20.65 -16.46
C LYS A 343 -9.41 -20.09 -17.86
N GLU A 344 -10.09 -19.00 -18.23
CA GLU A 344 -9.90 -18.23 -19.47
C GLU A 344 -9.47 -16.81 -19.08
N TYR A 345 -8.52 -16.25 -19.79
CA TYR A 345 -8.00 -14.90 -19.56
C TYR A 345 -7.76 -14.17 -20.90
N PRO A 346 -7.91 -12.82 -20.95
CA PRO A 346 -7.69 -12.04 -22.16
C PRO A 346 -6.28 -12.18 -22.70
N GLN A 347 -6.14 -12.06 -24.01
CA GLN A 347 -4.86 -11.93 -24.69
C GLN A 347 -4.05 -10.78 -24.05
N PHE A 348 -2.73 -10.88 -24.01
CA PHE A 348 -1.80 -9.95 -23.34
C PHE A 348 -1.78 -10.00 -21.81
N SER A 349 -2.68 -10.71 -21.10
CA SER A 349 -2.63 -10.78 -19.62
C SER A 349 -1.28 -11.26 -19.10
N VAL A 350 -0.70 -12.28 -19.74
CA VAL A 350 0.59 -12.86 -19.34
C VAL A 350 1.73 -11.85 -19.45
N ILE A 351 1.84 -11.17 -20.61
CA ILE A 351 2.92 -10.20 -20.82
C ILE A 351 2.76 -8.97 -19.92
N PHE A 352 1.51 -8.52 -19.69
CA PHE A 352 1.25 -7.42 -18.76
C PHE A 352 1.61 -7.77 -17.32
N VAL A 353 1.29 -8.99 -16.84
CA VAL A 353 1.72 -9.44 -15.51
C VAL A 353 3.24 -9.38 -15.39
N ARG A 354 3.96 -9.96 -16.35
CA ARG A 354 5.44 -9.99 -16.35
C ARG A 354 6.03 -8.58 -16.34
N LEU A 355 5.56 -7.70 -17.21
CA LEU A 355 6.07 -6.33 -17.34
C LEU A 355 5.70 -5.44 -16.14
N ILE A 356 4.48 -5.57 -15.60
CA ILE A 356 4.05 -4.81 -14.41
C ILE A 356 4.84 -5.24 -13.18
N LEU A 357 5.13 -6.54 -13.01
CA LEU A 357 6.00 -7.01 -11.93
C LEU A 357 7.43 -6.49 -12.08
N ALA A 358 7.98 -6.44 -13.30
CA ALA A 358 9.28 -5.83 -13.56
C ALA A 358 9.31 -4.34 -13.22
N LEU A 359 8.26 -3.60 -13.61
CA LEU A 359 8.09 -2.19 -13.25
C LEU A 359 8.04 -1.99 -11.73
N SER A 360 7.27 -2.80 -11.04
CA SER A 360 7.12 -2.69 -9.59
C SER A 360 8.40 -3.09 -8.83
N LEU A 361 9.20 -4.03 -9.34
CA LEU A 361 10.55 -4.31 -8.84
C LEU A 361 11.49 -3.11 -8.96
N LEU A 362 11.37 -2.33 -10.03
CA LEU A 362 12.12 -1.07 -10.16
C LEU A 362 11.60 0.01 -9.19
N GLU A 363 10.28 0.15 -9.09
CA GLU A 363 9.65 1.18 -8.25
C GLU A 363 9.89 0.97 -6.75
N ILE A 364 9.97 -0.29 -6.30
CA ILE A 364 10.19 -0.60 -4.89
C ILE A 364 11.53 -0.04 -4.36
N LEU A 365 12.55 0.07 -5.21
CA LEU A 365 13.83 0.68 -4.87
C LEU A 365 13.69 2.16 -4.49
N SER A 366 12.66 2.81 -4.99
CA SER A 366 12.38 4.22 -4.69
C SER A 366 11.66 4.45 -3.36
N ASN A 367 11.01 3.45 -2.78
CA ASN A 367 10.13 3.66 -1.62
C ASN A 367 10.88 4.20 -0.38
N THR A 368 12.06 3.68 -0.08
CA THR A 368 12.85 4.19 1.06
C THR A 368 13.40 5.58 0.79
N LEU A 369 13.75 5.89 -0.47
CA LEU A 369 14.19 7.23 -0.89
C LEU A 369 13.06 8.25 -0.75
N ILE A 370 11.82 7.88 -1.14
CA ILE A 370 10.63 8.71 -0.97
C ILE A 370 10.42 9.02 0.53
N ASN A 371 10.51 8.00 1.39
CA ASN A 371 10.30 8.16 2.82
C ASN A 371 11.41 9.01 3.48
N LEU A 372 12.67 8.85 3.06
CA LEU A 372 13.75 9.71 3.52
C LEU A 372 13.54 11.17 3.08
N GLN A 373 13.13 11.40 1.83
CA GLN A 373 12.82 12.74 1.34
C GLN A 373 11.65 13.37 2.12
N ASN A 374 10.62 12.57 2.40
CA ASN A 374 9.49 12.99 3.23
C ASN A 374 9.94 13.34 4.66
N ALA A 375 10.86 12.58 5.25
CA ALA A 375 11.42 12.87 6.58
C ALA A 375 12.11 14.23 6.63
N THR A 376 12.79 14.67 5.55
CA THR A 376 13.41 16.00 5.48
C THR A 376 12.40 17.16 5.57
N GLY A 377 11.14 16.93 5.19
CA GLY A 377 10.09 17.95 5.09
C GLY A 377 10.22 18.91 3.89
N LYS A 378 11.34 18.91 3.19
CA LYS A 378 11.60 19.78 2.02
C LYS A 378 11.15 19.09 0.74
N ILE A 379 9.82 18.94 0.55
CA ILE A 379 9.28 18.12 -0.54
C ILE A 379 8.78 18.90 -1.76
N ARG A 380 8.62 20.23 -1.67
CA ARG A 380 8.05 21.05 -2.75
C ARG A 380 8.73 20.82 -4.11
N ASN A 381 10.01 21.14 -4.22
CA ASN A 381 10.76 21.05 -5.47
C ASN A 381 10.92 19.60 -5.94
N TYR A 382 11.04 18.68 -4.97
CA TYR A 382 11.07 17.26 -5.22
C TYR A 382 9.74 16.77 -5.85
N GLN A 383 8.59 17.11 -5.27
CA GLN A 383 7.29 16.69 -5.80
C GLN A 383 6.99 17.31 -7.16
N LEU A 384 7.39 18.58 -7.39
CA LEU A 384 7.28 19.19 -8.70
C LEU A 384 8.11 18.43 -9.74
N ALA A 385 9.40 18.20 -9.49
CA ALA A 385 10.28 17.55 -10.45
C ALA A 385 9.87 16.09 -10.72
N VAL A 386 9.67 15.30 -9.66
CA VAL A 386 9.30 13.89 -9.80
C VAL A 386 7.86 13.75 -10.31
N GLY A 387 6.94 14.59 -9.83
CA GLY A 387 5.54 14.60 -10.28
C GLY A 387 5.42 14.94 -11.77
N THR A 388 6.13 15.96 -12.26
CA THR A 388 6.16 16.29 -13.69
C THR A 388 6.75 15.14 -14.52
N THR A 389 7.81 14.50 -14.03
CA THR A 389 8.41 13.34 -14.72
C THR A 389 7.42 12.16 -14.76
N LEU A 390 6.69 11.89 -13.68
CA LEU A 390 5.65 10.86 -13.67
C LEU A 390 4.51 11.18 -14.64
N LEU A 391 4.08 12.43 -14.73
CA LEU A 391 3.05 12.86 -15.67
C LEU A 391 3.48 12.70 -17.14
N MET A 392 4.79 12.77 -17.45
CA MET A 392 5.31 12.49 -18.80
C MET A 392 4.98 11.06 -19.29
N ASN A 393 4.66 10.13 -18.39
CA ASN A 393 4.24 8.79 -18.77
C ASN A 393 3.01 8.81 -19.69
N PHE A 394 2.05 9.69 -19.42
CA PHE A 394 0.82 9.78 -20.23
C PHE A 394 1.11 10.25 -21.67
N PRO A 395 1.72 11.43 -21.93
CA PRO A 395 1.98 11.89 -23.30
C PRO A 395 2.98 10.99 -24.05
N LEU A 396 4.00 10.43 -23.37
CA LEU A 396 4.93 9.51 -24.03
C LEU A 396 4.24 8.20 -24.43
N SER A 397 3.35 7.67 -23.59
CA SER A 397 2.54 6.49 -23.92
C SER A 397 1.58 6.78 -25.06
N TYR A 398 0.94 7.96 -25.07
CA TYR A 398 0.06 8.38 -26.17
C TYR A 398 0.83 8.43 -27.51
N VAL A 399 2.00 9.09 -27.55
CA VAL A 399 2.84 9.15 -28.75
C VAL A 399 3.29 7.77 -29.22
N ALA A 400 3.67 6.87 -28.29
CA ALA A 400 4.05 5.52 -28.65
C ALA A 400 2.89 4.75 -29.31
N LEU A 401 1.67 4.86 -28.76
CA LEU A 401 0.49 4.22 -29.34
C LEU A 401 0.06 4.82 -30.68
N GLU A 402 0.15 6.16 -30.84
CA GLU A 402 -0.15 6.85 -32.09
C GLU A 402 0.83 6.47 -33.21
N LEU A 403 2.09 6.17 -32.87
CA LEU A 403 3.09 5.66 -33.79
C LEU A 403 2.90 4.17 -34.15
N GLY A 404 1.84 3.52 -33.63
CA GLY A 404 1.52 2.13 -33.94
C GLY A 404 2.30 1.10 -33.13
N TYR A 405 2.97 1.49 -32.04
CA TYR A 405 3.63 0.52 -31.15
C TYR A 405 2.59 -0.33 -30.40
N PRO A 406 2.94 -1.59 -30.06
CA PRO A 406 2.01 -2.49 -29.36
C PRO A 406 1.69 -2.00 -27.94
N PRO A 407 0.60 -2.47 -27.30
CA PRO A 407 0.11 -1.98 -26.02
C PRO A 407 1.12 -2.10 -24.88
N GLU A 408 2.04 -3.06 -24.93
CA GLU A 408 3.14 -3.25 -23.96
C GLU A 408 4.10 -2.06 -23.90
N SER A 409 4.17 -1.28 -24.99
CA SER A 409 5.00 -0.07 -25.07
C SER A 409 4.69 0.92 -23.95
N THR A 410 3.45 0.98 -23.48
CA THR A 410 3.05 1.85 -22.35
C THR A 410 3.75 1.48 -21.05
N ILE A 411 4.01 0.20 -20.80
CA ILE A 411 4.73 -0.26 -19.61
C ILE A 411 6.25 -0.06 -19.80
N ILE A 412 6.76 -0.20 -21.02
CA ILE A 412 8.17 0.09 -21.34
C ILE A 412 8.44 1.58 -21.12
N VAL A 413 7.54 2.48 -21.55
CA VAL A 413 7.61 3.90 -21.25
C VAL A 413 7.59 4.13 -19.73
N ALA A 414 6.72 3.45 -19.00
CA ALA A 414 6.66 3.55 -17.54
C ALA A 414 7.96 3.08 -16.85
N LEU A 415 8.63 2.04 -17.37
CA LEU A 415 9.96 1.61 -16.91
C LEU A 415 11.01 2.70 -17.14
N PHE A 416 11.05 3.29 -18.32
CA PHE A 416 11.96 4.40 -18.61
C PHE A 416 11.73 5.60 -17.69
N VAL A 417 10.47 6.04 -17.54
CA VAL A 417 10.08 7.12 -16.61
C VAL A 417 10.44 6.73 -15.16
N GLY A 418 10.26 5.47 -14.78
CA GLY A 418 10.64 4.94 -13.45
C GLY A 418 12.14 5.09 -13.18
N VAL A 419 13.00 4.76 -14.15
CA VAL A 419 14.46 4.96 -14.04
C VAL A 419 14.80 6.45 -13.90
N CYS A 420 14.21 7.31 -14.73
CA CYS A 420 14.40 8.76 -14.62
C CYS A 420 14.00 9.29 -13.23
N CYS A 421 12.86 8.83 -12.70
CA CYS A 421 12.42 9.18 -11.35
C CYS A 421 13.39 8.68 -10.26
N LEU A 422 13.94 7.49 -10.39
CA LEU A 422 14.93 6.96 -9.43
C LEU A 422 16.18 7.85 -9.41
N LEU A 423 16.73 8.21 -10.58
CA LEU A 423 17.89 9.08 -10.71
C LEU A 423 17.62 10.50 -10.14
N LEU A 424 16.44 11.05 -10.41
CA LEU A 424 16.02 12.34 -9.83
C LEU A 424 15.95 12.26 -8.30
N ARG A 425 15.35 11.21 -7.74
CA ARG A 425 15.28 11.00 -6.28
C ARG A 425 16.66 10.95 -5.64
N LEU A 426 17.59 10.21 -6.23
CA LEU A 426 18.98 10.15 -5.78
C LEU A 426 19.67 11.53 -5.84
N SER A 427 19.43 12.29 -6.91
CA SER A 427 19.98 13.64 -7.07
C SER A 427 19.46 14.61 -5.99
N PHE A 428 18.14 14.57 -5.69
CA PHE A 428 17.56 15.39 -4.62
C PHE A 428 18.12 15.01 -3.23
N LEU A 429 18.23 13.71 -2.93
CA LEU A 429 18.75 13.24 -1.64
C LEU A 429 20.25 13.49 -1.50
N ARG A 430 21.01 13.46 -2.58
CA ARG A 430 22.42 13.90 -2.57
C ARG A 430 22.54 15.35 -2.11
N LYS A 431 21.66 16.24 -2.61
CA LYS A 431 21.67 17.67 -2.25
C LYS A 431 21.12 17.95 -0.84
N SER A 432 20.14 17.16 -0.38
CA SER A 432 19.43 17.43 0.89
C SER A 432 20.04 16.77 2.11
N VAL A 433 20.58 15.56 1.97
CA VAL A 433 21.10 14.73 3.09
C VAL A 433 22.49 14.14 2.85
N GLY A 434 23.12 14.47 1.71
CA GLY A 434 24.46 13.96 1.39
C GLY A 434 24.52 12.50 0.99
N LEU A 435 23.40 11.90 0.53
CA LEU A 435 23.39 10.51 0.05
C LEU A 435 24.36 10.33 -1.13
N SER A 436 25.28 9.37 -1.04
CA SER A 436 26.17 9.03 -2.16
C SER A 436 25.38 8.32 -3.26
N MET A 437 25.21 9.01 -4.41
CA MET A 437 24.53 8.42 -5.57
C MET A 437 25.26 7.18 -6.10
N SER A 438 26.58 7.27 -6.25
CA SER A 438 27.43 6.13 -6.69
C SER A 438 27.41 4.99 -5.66
N GLY A 439 27.41 5.33 -4.36
CA GLY A 439 27.27 4.37 -3.28
C GLY A 439 25.95 3.61 -3.37
N TYR A 440 24.84 4.31 -3.53
CA TYR A 440 23.51 3.69 -3.68
C TYR A 440 23.42 2.80 -4.93
N LEU A 441 23.90 3.28 -6.08
CA LEU A 441 23.90 2.50 -7.32
C LEU A 441 24.72 1.22 -7.17
N ARG A 442 25.89 1.27 -6.50
CA ARG A 442 26.74 0.11 -6.27
C ARG A 442 26.16 -0.83 -5.19
N ASN A 443 25.80 -0.29 -4.01
CA ASN A 443 25.43 -1.09 -2.86
C ASN A 443 23.99 -1.61 -2.92
N VAL A 444 23.12 -0.94 -3.69
CA VAL A 444 21.72 -1.34 -3.84
C VAL A 444 21.44 -1.84 -5.25
N CYS A 445 21.53 -0.99 -6.28
CA CYS A 445 21.10 -1.35 -7.63
C CYS A 445 21.94 -2.50 -8.23
N LEU A 446 23.26 -2.42 -8.16
CA LEU A 446 24.12 -3.49 -8.65
C LEU A 446 23.96 -4.77 -7.82
N ASN A 447 23.82 -4.65 -6.50
CA ASN A 447 23.63 -5.79 -5.61
C ASN A 447 22.32 -6.53 -5.94
N VAL A 448 21.18 -5.82 -6.05
CA VAL A 448 19.89 -6.46 -6.39
C VAL A 448 19.90 -7.06 -7.79
N LEU A 449 20.62 -6.44 -8.75
CA LEU A 449 20.77 -6.98 -10.09
C LEU A 449 21.51 -8.34 -10.06
N VAL A 450 22.65 -8.39 -9.36
CA VAL A 450 23.42 -9.65 -9.20
C VAL A 450 22.60 -10.74 -8.54
N VAL A 451 21.90 -10.41 -7.45
CA VAL A 451 21.02 -11.36 -6.73
C VAL A 451 19.91 -11.87 -7.64
N THR A 452 19.29 -10.97 -8.43
CA THR A 452 18.23 -11.36 -9.38
C THR A 452 18.75 -12.29 -10.46
N ILE A 453 19.91 -12.00 -11.06
CA ILE A 453 20.52 -12.87 -12.07
C ILE A 453 20.80 -14.25 -11.49
N LEU A 454 21.41 -14.33 -10.30
CA LEU A 454 21.70 -15.59 -9.62
C LEU A 454 20.45 -16.39 -9.26
N ALA A 455 19.32 -15.73 -8.96
CA ALA A 455 18.05 -16.38 -8.67
C ALA A 455 17.32 -16.84 -9.95
N VAL A 456 17.40 -16.04 -11.02
CA VAL A 456 16.69 -16.31 -12.29
C VAL A 456 17.35 -17.43 -13.08
N ILE A 457 18.68 -17.53 -13.11
CA ILE A 457 19.40 -18.53 -13.94
C ILE A 457 18.99 -19.96 -13.60
N PRO A 458 19.06 -20.44 -12.34
CA PRO A 458 18.63 -21.80 -12.01
C PRO A 458 17.14 -22.04 -12.30
N THR A 459 16.31 -21.06 -12.00
CA THR A 459 14.87 -21.11 -12.27
C THR A 459 14.58 -21.26 -13.77
N TYR A 460 15.27 -20.48 -14.61
CA TYR A 460 15.15 -20.57 -16.07
C TYR A 460 15.62 -21.92 -16.62
N ILE A 461 16.72 -22.48 -16.09
CA ILE A 461 17.22 -23.79 -16.49
C ILE A 461 16.17 -24.87 -16.21
N ILE A 462 15.61 -24.92 -15.02
CA ILE A 462 14.57 -25.89 -14.65
C ILE A 462 13.31 -25.70 -15.48
N TYR A 463 12.88 -24.45 -15.70
CA TYR A 463 11.73 -24.12 -16.56
C TYR A 463 11.89 -24.65 -17.99
N LYS A 464 13.12 -24.64 -18.54
CA LYS A 464 13.43 -25.17 -19.87
C LYS A 464 13.59 -26.67 -19.91
N LEU A 465 14.12 -27.28 -18.85
CA LEU A 465 14.34 -28.72 -18.77
C LEU A 465 13.05 -29.52 -18.54
N ILE A 466 12.06 -28.92 -17.89
CA ILE A 466 10.77 -29.56 -17.59
C ILE A 466 9.70 -28.92 -18.48
N PRO A 467 9.41 -29.44 -19.69
CA PRO A 467 8.38 -28.90 -20.53
C PRO A 467 7.00 -29.23 -19.97
N ASP A 468 6.12 -28.28 -20.02
CA ASP A 468 4.67 -28.21 -19.76
C ASP A 468 3.99 -29.45 -19.14
N MET A 469 4.47 -29.84 -17.96
CA MET A 469 3.93 -30.97 -17.16
C MET A 469 2.90 -30.51 -16.10
N GLY A 470 2.26 -29.35 -16.29
CA GLY A 470 1.23 -28.82 -15.40
C GLY A 470 1.71 -28.63 -13.96
N TRP A 471 1.07 -29.29 -12.99
CA TRP A 471 1.42 -29.15 -11.57
C TRP A 471 2.86 -29.52 -11.23
N PHE A 472 3.45 -30.49 -11.92
CA PHE A 472 4.83 -30.90 -11.67
C PHE A 472 5.83 -29.81 -12.04
N GLN A 473 5.66 -29.18 -13.21
CA GLN A 473 6.48 -28.04 -13.63
C GLN A 473 6.30 -26.86 -12.64
N PHE A 474 5.07 -26.52 -12.29
CA PHE A 474 4.78 -25.44 -11.35
C PHE A 474 5.47 -25.62 -9.99
N ILE A 475 5.41 -26.84 -9.42
CA ILE A 475 6.08 -27.16 -8.15
C ILE A 475 7.61 -27.12 -8.30
N ALA A 476 8.15 -27.70 -9.37
CA ALA A 476 9.59 -27.76 -9.61
C ALA A 476 10.17 -26.35 -9.83
N VAL A 477 9.55 -25.52 -10.68
CA VAL A 477 9.97 -24.14 -10.93
C VAL A 477 9.78 -23.28 -9.69
N GLY A 478 8.64 -23.40 -9.01
CA GLY A 478 8.36 -22.68 -7.77
C GLY A 478 9.35 -22.99 -6.66
N THR A 479 9.64 -24.27 -6.39
CA THR A 479 10.62 -24.67 -5.37
C THR A 479 12.02 -24.23 -5.73
N THR A 480 12.44 -24.41 -6.99
CA THR A 480 13.76 -23.95 -7.46
C THR A 480 13.89 -22.43 -7.33
N SER A 481 12.88 -21.68 -7.73
CA SER A 481 12.86 -20.22 -7.60
C SER A 481 12.98 -19.77 -6.15
N VAL A 482 12.25 -20.39 -5.23
CA VAL A 482 12.30 -20.12 -3.79
C VAL A 482 13.71 -20.42 -3.24
N VAL A 483 14.24 -21.60 -3.52
CA VAL A 483 15.57 -22.01 -3.02
C VAL A 483 16.66 -21.13 -3.59
N SER A 484 16.67 -20.90 -4.91
CA SER A 484 17.67 -20.04 -5.56
C SER A 484 17.60 -18.59 -5.08
N SER A 485 16.39 -18.05 -4.85
CA SER A 485 16.21 -16.71 -4.26
C SER A 485 16.77 -16.63 -2.84
N ILE A 486 16.46 -17.60 -1.97
CA ILE A 486 16.99 -17.63 -0.60
C ILE A 486 18.53 -17.71 -0.60
N LEU A 487 19.11 -18.61 -1.40
CA LEU A 487 20.55 -18.76 -1.49
C LEU A 487 21.23 -17.51 -2.04
N SER A 488 20.69 -16.93 -3.11
CA SER A 488 21.24 -15.72 -3.73
C SER A 488 21.17 -14.52 -2.77
N ILE A 489 20.06 -14.35 -2.02
CA ILE A 489 19.92 -13.31 -1.01
C ILE A 489 20.94 -13.51 0.12
N LEU A 490 21.08 -14.72 0.67
CA LEU A 490 21.98 -15.00 1.79
C LEU A 490 23.46 -14.84 1.42
N TYR A 491 23.86 -15.31 0.25
CA TYR A 491 25.29 -15.35 -0.12
C TYR A 491 25.77 -14.11 -0.90
N ALA A 492 24.94 -13.55 -1.78
CA ALA A 492 25.29 -12.38 -2.58
C ALA A 492 24.61 -11.09 -2.10
N GLY A 493 23.37 -11.19 -1.57
CA GLY A 493 22.58 -10.04 -1.17
C GLY A 493 22.89 -9.48 0.22
N CYS A 494 23.24 -10.34 1.17
CA CYS A 494 23.49 -9.97 2.56
C CYS A 494 24.97 -9.74 2.85
N THR A 495 25.26 -8.75 3.71
CA THR A 495 26.58 -8.59 4.33
C THR A 495 26.85 -9.73 5.32
N SER A 496 28.13 -9.95 5.69
CA SER A 496 28.51 -11.01 6.65
C SER A 496 27.73 -10.93 7.96
N ASN A 497 27.51 -9.73 8.50
CA ASN A 497 26.75 -9.51 9.73
C ASN A 497 25.25 -9.81 9.56
N GLU A 498 24.65 -9.40 8.42
CA GLU A 498 23.26 -9.69 8.10
C GLU A 498 23.04 -11.20 7.93
N ARG A 499 23.97 -11.88 7.25
CA ARG A 499 23.93 -13.34 7.06
C ARG A 499 23.98 -14.09 8.38
N GLN A 500 24.93 -13.76 9.25
CA GLN A 500 25.04 -14.37 10.58
C GLN A 500 23.77 -14.20 11.40
N PHE A 501 23.14 -13.01 11.34
CA PHE A 501 21.89 -12.75 12.02
C PHE A 501 20.75 -13.65 11.52
N PHE A 502 20.62 -13.83 10.21
CA PHE A 502 19.58 -14.71 9.63
C PHE A 502 19.83 -16.18 9.96
N ILE A 503 21.07 -16.66 9.86
CA ILE A 503 21.43 -18.05 10.16
C ILE A 503 21.20 -18.33 11.66
N ALA A 504 21.67 -17.46 12.55
CA ALA A 504 21.47 -17.63 13.99
C ALA A 504 19.97 -17.69 14.37
N LYS A 505 19.13 -16.87 13.72
CA LYS A 505 17.69 -16.94 13.93
C LYS A 505 17.04 -18.21 13.38
N ALA A 506 17.49 -18.69 12.23
CA ALA A 506 17.02 -19.94 11.65
C ALA A 506 17.37 -21.14 12.55
N CYS A 507 18.60 -21.19 13.09
CA CYS A 507 19.01 -22.20 14.07
C CYS A 507 18.17 -22.13 15.34
N ALA A 508 17.97 -20.94 15.92
CA ALA A 508 17.16 -20.76 17.12
C ALA A 508 15.65 -21.11 16.93
N LEU A 509 15.13 -21.04 15.71
CA LEU A 509 13.78 -21.53 15.37
C LEU A 509 13.76 -23.06 15.31
N LYS A 510 14.78 -23.69 14.74
CA LYS A 510 14.93 -25.14 14.70
C LYS A 510 14.95 -25.74 16.12
N ASP A 511 15.73 -25.12 17.03
CA ASP A 511 15.86 -25.56 18.44
C ASP A 511 14.57 -25.36 19.27
N ARG A 512 13.58 -24.63 18.76
CA ARG A 512 12.23 -24.46 19.39
C ARG A 512 11.18 -25.42 18.84
N ILE A 513 11.43 -26.06 17.71
CA ILE A 513 10.48 -26.95 17.03
C ILE A 513 10.84 -28.42 17.28
N VAL A 514 12.09 -28.68 17.62
CA VAL A 514 12.62 -29.95 18.12
C VAL A 514 12.58 -29.93 19.66
#